data_afe1f1951ec56ce53abeace95758c26b
#
_entry.id   afe1f1951ec56ce53abeace95758c26b
#
_cell.length_a   1.000
_cell.length_b   1.000
_cell.length_c   1.000
_cell.angle_alpha   90.00
_cell.angle_beta   90.00
_cell.angle_gamma   90.00
#
_symmetry.space_group_name_H-M   'P 1'
#
loop_
_entity.id
_entity.type
_entity.pdbx_description
1 polymer ?
#
loop_
_entity_poly.entity_id
_entity_poly.type
_entity_poly.pdbx_seq_one_letter_code
_entity_poly.pdbx_strand_id
1 'polypeptide(L)'
;AVALTASSLDLSSAADISSMIQFSVRASVPWLYMAFAASSLAAVFPGKASRWLLRNRRYIGLCFAAGMAWQLVFILWFVGVHWDYYLENAYAFVDIAVQIPGYVILTLMTVTSFRPGRDKLSARQWRILHKTGIYFLWGTVYSTYWYELYYYDDIQRVAHFYYWAGFAAVGVRMLAWSLKRWRAGVAGGVARTRLP
;
A
#
# COMPACT_ATOMS: atom_id res chain seq x y z
N ALA A 1 21.05 14.07 -0.76
CA ALA A 1 20.79 13.83 0.66
C ALA A 1 20.85 12.32 0.99
N VAL A 2 20.20 11.45 0.23
CA VAL A 2 20.17 9.99 0.48
C VAL A 2 21.57 9.35 0.36
N ALA A 3 22.39 9.80 -0.59
CA ALA A 3 23.76 9.29 -0.77
C ALA A 3 24.72 9.73 0.35
N LEU A 4 24.50 10.88 0.96
CA LEU A 4 25.31 11.41 2.07
C LEU A 4 24.99 10.72 3.42
N THR A 5 23.75 10.27 3.61
CA THR A 5 23.37 9.50 4.81
C THR A 5 23.85 8.05 4.76
N ALA A 6 23.96 7.45 3.57
CA ALA A 6 24.44 6.07 3.43
C ALA A 6 25.92 5.88 3.82
N SER A 7 26.74 6.92 3.71
CA SER A 7 28.18 6.86 4.07
C SER A 7 28.46 6.91 5.58
N SER A 8 27.46 7.24 6.40
CA SER A 8 27.58 7.34 7.86
C SER A 8 26.69 6.35 8.61
N LEU A 9 26.02 5.43 7.92
CA LEU A 9 25.15 4.42 8.53
C LEU A 9 25.99 3.31 9.17
N ASP A 10 25.86 3.17 10.46
CA ASP A 10 26.41 2.04 11.21
C ASP A 10 25.34 0.94 11.30
N LEU A 11 25.47 -0.08 10.43
CA LEU A 11 24.55 -1.23 10.41
C LEU A 11 24.67 -2.13 11.65
N SER A 12 25.54 -1.81 12.60
CA SER A 12 25.58 -2.42 13.93
C SER A 12 24.70 -1.68 14.94
N SER A 13 24.29 -0.45 14.63
CA SER A 13 23.43 0.38 15.49
C SER A 13 21.93 0.04 15.29
N ALA A 14 21.23 -0.28 16.38
CA ALA A 14 19.78 -0.51 16.35
C ALA A 14 19.00 0.71 15.82
N ALA A 15 19.45 1.92 16.16
CA ALA A 15 18.80 3.17 15.73
C ALA A 15 18.92 3.38 14.21
N ASP A 16 20.11 3.09 13.64
CA ASP A 16 20.33 3.27 12.20
C ASP A 16 19.55 2.23 11.37
N ILE A 17 19.51 0.97 11.81
CA ILE A 17 18.69 -0.06 11.17
C ILE A 17 17.20 0.32 11.24
N SER A 18 16.71 0.78 12.39
CA SER A 18 15.32 1.24 12.56
C SER A 18 15.00 2.40 11.61
N SER A 19 15.92 3.35 11.45
CA SER A 19 15.79 4.47 10.49
C SER A 19 15.66 3.98 9.05
N MET A 20 16.41 2.95 8.67
CA MET A 20 16.33 2.35 7.32
C MET A 20 15.02 1.60 7.10
N ILE A 21 14.49 0.92 8.14
CA ILE A 21 13.15 0.30 8.08
C ILE A 21 12.09 1.37 7.82
N GLN A 22 12.10 2.47 8.59
CA GLN A 22 11.15 3.57 8.42
C GLN A 22 11.28 4.24 7.04
N PHE A 23 12.51 4.49 6.59
CA PHE A 23 12.76 5.09 5.28
C PHE A 23 12.22 4.22 4.15
N SER A 24 12.44 2.90 4.18
CA SER A 24 11.97 1.97 3.15
C SER A 24 10.44 1.93 3.06
N VAL A 25 9.72 1.99 4.19
CA VAL A 25 8.25 2.14 4.20
C VAL A 25 7.85 3.46 3.56
N ARG A 26 8.40 4.58 4.03
CA ARG A 26 8.06 5.91 3.53
C ARG A 26 8.29 6.04 2.03
N ALA A 27 9.37 5.49 1.52
CA ALA A 27 9.67 5.46 0.08
C ALA A 27 8.69 4.57 -0.72
N SER A 28 8.10 3.57 -0.08
CA SER A 28 7.20 2.59 -0.72
C SER A 28 5.74 3.04 -0.77
N VAL A 29 5.26 3.75 0.25
CA VAL A 29 3.85 4.14 0.42
C VAL A 29 3.25 4.90 -0.77
N PRO A 30 3.94 5.84 -1.44
CA PRO A 30 3.39 6.53 -2.61
C PRO A 30 3.01 5.56 -3.73
N TRP A 31 3.80 4.50 -3.94
CA TRP A 31 3.52 3.49 -4.96
C TRP A 31 2.25 2.69 -4.63
N LEU A 32 2.05 2.36 -3.35
CA LEU A 32 0.82 1.70 -2.90
C LEU A 32 -0.41 2.57 -3.18
N TYR A 33 -0.38 3.85 -2.77
CA TYR A 33 -1.50 4.76 -2.93
C TYR A 33 -1.82 5.04 -4.41
N MET A 34 -0.80 5.19 -5.24
CA MET A 34 -0.97 5.31 -6.69
C MET A 34 -1.59 4.04 -7.31
N ALA A 35 -1.09 2.85 -6.96
CA ALA A 35 -1.66 1.58 -7.41
C ALA A 35 -3.09 1.38 -6.92
N PHE A 36 -3.38 1.78 -5.67
CA PHE A 36 -4.69 1.70 -5.06
C PHE A 36 -5.69 2.62 -5.76
N ALA A 37 -5.35 3.88 -6.03
CA ALA A 37 -6.24 4.88 -6.60
C ALA A 37 -6.34 4.81 -8.15
N ALA A 38 -5.45 4.12 -8.85
CA ALA A 38 -5.30 4.17 -10.31
C ALA A 38 -6.60 4.02 -11.11
N SER A 39 -7.41 3.01 -10.78
CA SER A 39 -8.66 2.74 -11.48
C SER A 39 -9.74 3.79 -11.21
N SER A 40 -9.75 4.34 -10.02
CA SER A 40 -10.72 5.34 -9.59
C SER A 40 -10.37 6.72 -10.14
N LEU A 41 -9.08 7.07 -10.16
CA LEU A 41 -8.59 8.27 -10.81
C LEU A 41 -8.94 8.29 -12.31
N ALA A 42 -8.77 7.16 -13.00
CA ALA A 42 -9.14 7.07 -14.41
C ALA A 42 -10.67 7.18 -14.66
N ALA A 43 -11.48 6.79 -13.69
CA ALA A 43 -12.94 6.89 -13.77
C ALA A 43 -13.49 8.30 -13.44
N VAL A 44 -12.85 8.99 -12.48
CA VAL A 44 -13.27 10.33 -12.00
C VAL A 44 -12.64 11.43 -12.85
N PHE A 45 -11.35 11.31 -13.14
CA PHE A 45 -10.54 12.28 -13.88
C PHE A 45 -9.96 11.64 -15.13
N PRO A 46 -10.75 11.42 -16.20
CA PRO A 46 -10.27 10.78 -17.42
C PRO A 46 -9.28 11.70 -18.16
N GLY A 47 -8.00 11.39 -18.07
CA GLY A 47 -6.91 12.17 -18.69
C GLY A 47 -5.76 11.27 -19.16
N LYS A 48 -4.73 11.86 -19.76
CA LYS A 48 -3.53 11.12 -20.21
C LYS A 48 -2.79 10.48 -19.03
N ALA A 49 -2.63 11.23 -17.93
CA ALA A 49 -1.93 10.79 -16.73
C ALA A 49 -2.67 9.64 -16.01
N SER A 50 -3.98 9.75 -15.79
CA SER A 50 -4.76 8.71 -15.12
C SER A 50 -4.86 7.42 -15.95
N ARG A 51 -4.95 7.53 -17.29
CA ARG A 51 -4.87 6.38 -18.18
C ARG A 51 -3.49 5.72 -18.20
N TRP A 52 -2.42 6.52 -18.14
CA TRP A 52 -1.06 5.99 -17.98
C TRP A 52 -0.90 5.26 -16.66
N LEU A 53 -1.35 5.84 -15.56
CA LEU A 53 -1.32 5.23 -14.23
C LEU A 53 -2.08 3.89 -14.21
N LEU A 54 -3.27 3.84 -14.81
CA LEU A 54 -4.06 2.62 -14.91
C LEU A 54 -3.37 1.52 -15.73
N ARG A 55 -2.74 1.86 -16.85
CA ARG A 55 -1.99 0.92 -17.68
C ARG A 55 -0.76 0.36 -16.95
N ASN A 56 -0.08 1.21 -16.17
CA ASN A 56 1.14 0.85 -15.46
C ASN A 56 0.90 0.37 -14.02
N ARG A 57 -0.37 0.24 -13.59
CA ARG A 57 -0.74 -0.13 -12.23
C ARG A 57 0.00 -1.36 -11.70
N ARG A 58 0.23 -2.37 -12.55
CA ARG A 58 0.99 -3.58 -12.18
C ARG A 58 2.42 -3.24 -11.79
N TYR A 59 3.13 -2.47 -12.61
CA TYR A 59 4.53 -2.10 -12.35
C TYR A 59 4.65 -1.21 -11.10
N ILE A 60 3.71 -0.30 -10.92
CA ILE A 60 3.62 0.56 -9.74
C ILE A 60 3.42 -0.28 -8.47
N GLY A 61 2.54 -1.30 -8.52
CA GLY A 61 2.37 -2.25 -7.42
C GLY A 61 3.63 -3.09 -7.16
N LEU A 62 4.38 -3.43 -8.19
CA LEU A 62 5.67 -4.13 -8.04
C LEU A 62 6.77 -3.23 -7.45
N CYS A 63 6.75 -1.92 -7.72
CA CYS A 63 7.66 -0.96 -7.03
C CYS A 63 7.37 -0.93 -5.52
N PHE A 64 6.09 -0.92 -5.12
CA PHE A 64 5.72 -1.06 -3.72
C PHE A 64 6.25 -2.38 -3.13
N ALA A 65 6.03 -3.51 -3.83
CA ALA A 65 6.48 -4.82 -3.37
C ALA A 65 8.01 -4.90 -3.23
N ALA A 66 8.77 -4.29 -4.14
CA ALA A 66 10.23 -4.23 -4.06
C ALA A 66 10.71 -3.41 -2.85
N GLY A 67 10.08 -2.26 -2.57
CA GLY A 67 10.41 -1.47 -1.40
C GLY A 67 10.08 -2.17 -0.08
N MET A 68 8.96 -2.89 -0.02
CA MET A 68 8.60 -3.71 1.15
C MET A 68 9.50 -4.95 1.31
N ALA A 69 9.97 -5.56 0.20
CA ALA A 69 10.97 -6.62 0.27
C ALA A 69 12.29 -6.10 0.83
N TRP A 70 12.71 -4.90 0.44
CA TRP A 70 13.87 -4.22 1.01
C TRP A 70 13.71 -3.95 2.51
N GLN A 71 12.53 -3.47 2.92
CA GLN A 71 12.20 -3.32 4.34
C GLN A 71 12.32 -4.64 5.10
N LEU A 72 11.80 -5.74 4.53
CA LEU A 72 11.87 -7.07 5.16
C LEU A 72 13.32 -7.50 5.42
N VAL A 73 14.25 -7.19 4.51
CA VAL A 73 15.68 -7.45 4.71
C VAL A 73 16.19 -6.74 5.96
N PHE A 74 15.86 -5.46 6.15
CA PHE A 74 16.26 -4.73 7.36
C PHE A 74 15.59 -5.25 8.63
N ILE A 75 14.32 -5.64 8.56
CA ILE A 75 13.61 -6.25 9.70
C ILE A 75 14.30 -7.53 10.12
N LEU A 76 14.62 -8.43 9.17
CA LEU A 76 15.31 -9.69 9.45
C LEU A 76 16.73 -9.44 9.99
N TRP A 77 17.42 -8.44 9.46
CA TRP A 77 18.73 -8.02 9.98
C TRP A 77 18.63 -7.51 11.41
N PHE A 78 17.66 -6.63 11.69
CA PHE A 78 17.40 -6.07 13.01
C PHE A 78 17.11 -7.15 14.05
N VAL A 79 16.22 -8.08 13.72
CA VAL A 79 15.86 -9.22 14.57
C VAL A 79 17.08 -10.15 14.78
N GLY A 80 17.88 -10.39 13.75
CA GLY A 80 19.04 -11.29 13.84
C GLY A 80 20.20 -10.73 14.66
N VAL A 81 20.40 -9.41 14.65
CA VAL A 81 21.56 -8.77 15.34
C VAL A 81 21.16 -8.21 16.72
N HIS A 82 19.93 -7.75 16.88
CA HIS A 82 19.44 -7.06 18.08
C HIS A 82 18.21 -7.75 18.69
N TRP A 83 18.28 -9.09 18.87
CA TRP A 83 17.14 -9.88 19.34
C TRP A 83 16.59 -9.42 20.68
N ASP A 84 17.44 -9.19 21.67
CA ASP A 84 17.01 -8.76 23.01
C ASP A 84 16.37 -7.36 22.97
N TYR A 85 17.01 -6.44 22.25
CA TYR A 85 16.45 -5.10 22.06
C TYR A 85 15.11 -5.13 21.32
N TYR A 86 14.95 -6.03 20.35
CA TYR A 86 13.68 -6.23 19.63
C TYR A 86 12.57 -6.69 20.55
N LEU A 87 12.85 -7.68 21.42
CA LEU A 87 11.87 -8.19 22.37
C LEU A 87 11.41 -7.14 23.40
N GLU A 88 12.34 -6.31 23.87
CA GLU A 88 12.06 -5.33 24.91
C GLU A 88 11.39 -4.05 24.39
N ASN A 89 11.74 -3.62 23.16
CA ASN A 89 11.37 -2.28 22.68
C ASN A 89 10.52 -2.26 21.41
N ALA A 90 10.57 -3.29 20.60
CA ALA A 90 9.90 -3.31 19.29
C ALA A 90 8.84 -4.43 19.16
N TYR A 91 8.83 -5.39 20.09
CA TYR A 91 7.89 -6.50 20.04
C TYR A 91 6.51 -6.06 20.53
N ALA A 92 5.56 -6.00 19.58
CA ALA A 92 4.15 -5.98 19.91
C ALA A 92 3.46 -7.11 19.14
N PHE A 93 2.77 -8.00 19.85
CA PHE A 93 2.06 -9.13 19.24
C PHE A 93 1.09 -8.68 18.12
N VAL A 94 0.41 -7.55 18.34
CA VAL A 94 -0.52 -6.97 17.36
C VAL A 94 0.19 -6.59 16.06
N ASP A 95 1.41 -6.04 16.14
CA ASP A 95 2.18 -5.66 14.96
C ASP A 95 2.56 -6.88 14.13
N ILE A 96 3.03 -7.95 14.77
CA ILE A 96 3.35 -9.20 14.09
C ILE A 96 2.10 -9.83 13.49
N ALA A 97 0.99 -9.86 14.21
CA ALA A 97 -0.27 -10.44 13.75
C ALA A 97 -0.84 -9.75 12.50
N VAL A 98 -0.49 -8.47 12.27
CA VAL A 98 -0.88 -7.72 11.08
C VAL A 98 0.20 -7.77 10.00
N GLN A 99 1.47 -7.68 10.36
CA GLN A 99 2.59 -7.63 9.42
C GLN A 99 2.79 -8.95 8.67
N ILE A 100 2.74 -10.10 9.36
CA ILE A 100 2.90 -11.41 8.70
C ILE A 100 1.85 -11.63 7.61
N PRO A 101 0.53 -11.51 7.85
CA PRO A 101 -0.46 -11.59 6.79
C PRO A 101 -0.24 -10.57 5.67
N GLY A 102 0.23 -9.35 6.00
CA GLY A 102 0.59 -8.33 5.03
C GLY A 102 1.65 -8.78 4.04
N TYR A 103 2.75 -9.32 4.54
CA TYR A 103 3.84 -9.86 3.70
C TYR A 103 3.41 -11.10 2.91
N VAL A 104 2.60 -11.98 3.50
CA VAL A 104 2.06 -13.16 2.79
C VAL A 104 1.18 -12.71 1.63
N ILE A 105 0.24 -11.81 1.87
CA ILE A 105 -0.66 -11.27 0.83
C ILE A 105 0.15 -10.55 -0.26
N LEU A 106 1.13 -9.72 0.12
CA LEU A 106 1.98 -9.00 -0.81
C LEU A 106 2.79 -9.96 -1.69
N THR A 107 3.35 -11.01 -1.10
CA THR A 107 4.09 -12.06 -1.82
C THR A 107 3.19 -12.79 -2.81
N LEU A 108 2.00 -13.21 -2.39
CA LEU A 108 1.02 -13.86 -3.26
C LEU A 108 0.58 -12.94 -4.41
N MET A 109 0.32 -11.67 -4.15
CA MET A 109 0.00 -10.68 -5.18
C MET A 109 1.17 -10.46 -6.15
N THR A 110 2.39 -10.45 -5.65
CA THR A 110 3.61 -10.28 -6.46
C THR A 110 3.82 -11.48 -7.39
N VAL A 111 3.81 -12.70 -6.85
CA VAL A 111 3.99 -13.94 -7.62
C VAL A 111 2.90 -14.10 -8.68
N THR A 112 1.64 -13.83 -8.31
CA THR A 112 0.50 -13.92 -9.23
C THR A 112 0.37 -12.72 -10.20
N SER A 113 1.25 -11.75 -10.09
CA SER A 113 1.42 -10.70 -11.10
C SER A 113 2.23 -11.17 -12.32
N PHE A 114 2.95 -12.28 -12.21
CA PHE A 114 3.69 -12.91 -13.32
C PHE A 114 2.95 -14.12 -13.87
N ARG A 115 3.21 -14.47 -15.15
CA ARG A 115 2.53 -15.60 -15.84
C ARG A 115 2.56 -16.90 -15.02
N PRO A 116 3.71 -17.41 -14.53
CA PRO A 116 3.76 -18.70 -13.83
C PRO A 116 2.85 -18.79 -12.60
N GLY A 117 2.70 -17.68 -11.85
CA GLY A 117 1.81 -17.61 -10.69
C GLY A 117 0.35 -17.35 -11.10
N ARG A 118 0.15 -16.51 -12.12
CA ARG A 118 -1.17 -16.17 -12.63
C ARG A 118 -1.90 -17.39 -13.18
N ASP A 119 -1.22 -18.25 -13.91
CA ASP A 119 -1.81 -19.41 -14.59
C ASP A 119 -2.29 -20.49 -13.61
N LYS A 120 -1.85 -20.43 -12.34
CA LYS A 120 -2.32 -21.32 -11.26
C LYS A 120 -3.65 -20.89 -10.64
N LEU A 121 -4.16 -19.70 -10.98
CA LEU A 121 -5.39 -19.14 -10.40
C LEU A 121 -6.46 -18.95 -11.49
N SER A 122 -7.71 -19.26 -11.13
CA SER A 122 -8.85 -18.83 -11.94
C SER A 122 -8.96 -17.30 -11.97
N ALA A 123 -9.60 -16.75 -12.99
CA ALA A 123 -9.81 -15.31 -13.12
C ALA A 123 -10.58 -14.71 -11.93
N ARG A 124 -11.45 -15.50 -11.27
CA ARG A 124 -12.19 -15.10 -10.07
C ARG A 124 -11.27 -15.04 -8.85
N GLN A 125 -10.50 -16.09 -8.61
CA GLN A 125 -9.54 -16.15 -7.49
C GLN A 125 -8.51 -15.02 -7.56
N TRP A 126 -7.94 -14.80 -8.75
CA TRP A 126 -6.98 -13.71 -8.96
C TRP A 126 -7.61 -12.34 -8.65
N ARG A 127 -8.84 -12.08 -9.11
CA ARG A 127 -9.53 -10.82 -8.81
C ARG A 127 -9.82 -10.63 -7.33
N ILE A 128 -10.21 -11.70 -6.63
CA ILE A 128 -10.46 -11.66 -5.19
C ILE A 128 -9.15 -11.35 -4.47
N LEU A 129 -8.08 -12.11 -4.72
CA LEU A 129 -6.76 -11.90 -4.11
C LEU A 129 -6.29 -10.45 -4.28
N HIS A 130 -6.26 -9.96 -5.52
CA HIS A 130 -5.77 -8.60 -5.79
C HIS A 130 -6.71 -7.49 -5.30
N LYS A 131 -8.01 -7.73 -5.24
CA LYS A 131 -8.96 -6.76 -4.71
C LYS A 131 -8.89 -6.71 -3.18
N THR A 132 -8.99 -7.83 -2.49
CA THR A 132 -8.92 -7.86 -1.01
C THR A 132 -7.53 -7.49 -0.53
N GLY A 133 -6.48 -8.00 -1.18
CA GLY A 133 -5.10 -7.74 -0.82
C GLY A 133 -4.75 -6.26 -0.88
N ILE A 134 -5.13 -5.54 -1.94
CA ILE A 134 -4.83 -4.11 -2.02
C ILE A 134 -5.57 -3.27 -0.96
N TYR A 135 -6.77 -3.68 -0.55
CA TYR A 135 -7.47 -3.02 0.56
C TYR A 135 -6.83 -3.33 1.91
N PHE A 136 -6.41 -4.58 2.11
CA PHE A 136 -5.71 -4.97 3.32
C PHE A 136 -4.40 -4.18 3.48
N LEU A 137 -3.57 -4.16 2.44
CA LEU A 137 -2.29 -3.42 2.44
C LEU A 137 -2.50 -1.91 2.63
N TRP A 138 -3.52 -1.33 1.97
CA TRP A 138 -3.88 0.07 2.20
C TRP A 138 -4.30 0.31 3.65
N GLY A 139 -5.17 -0.54 4.21
CA GLY A 139 -5.65 -0.43 5.58
C GLY A 139 -4.52 -0.52 6.61
N THR A 140 -3.61 -1.48 6.44
CA THR A 140 -2.44 -1.66 7.31
C THR A 140 -1.54 -0.42 7.29
N VAL A 141 -1.17 0.07 6.11
CA VAL A 141 -0.31 1.27 5.98
C VAL A 141 -1.03 2.52 6.50
N TYR A 142 -2.32 2.65 6.21
CA TYR A 142 -3.13 3.78 6.68
C TYR A 142 -3.25 3.80 8.21
N SER A 143 -3.49 2.64 8.84
CA SER A 143 -3.57 2.53 10.30
C SER A 143 -2.25 2.88 10.99
N THR A 144 -1.10 2.57 10.38
CA THR A 144 0.20 2.97 10.92
C THR A 144 0.31 4.49 11.05
N TYR A 145 -0.02 5.23 9.97
CA TYR A 145 0.02 6.70 10.02
C TYR A 145 -1.08 7.31 10.89
N TRP A 146 -2.24 6.66 10.99
CA TRP A 146 -3.28 7.06 11.93
C TRP A 146 -2.78 6.93 13.38
N TYR A 147 -2.13 5.81 13.70
CA TYR A 147 -1.52 5.59 15.01
C TYR A 147 -0.41 6.60 15.31
N GLU A 148 0.48 6.88 14.33
CA GLU A 148 1.55 7.87 14.46
C GLU A 148 1.00 9.28 14.76
N LEU A 149 -0.16 9.64 14.21
CA LEU A 149 -0.76 10.96 14.42
C LEU A 149 -1.50 11.14 15.75
N TYR A 150 -2.08 10.06 16.28
CA TYR A 150 -3.00 10.18 17.43
C TYR A 150 -2.46 9.59 18.73
N TYR A 151 -1.36 8.83 18.68
CA TYR A 151 -0.82 8.14 19.85
C TYR A 151 0.64 8.47 20.18
N TYR A 152 1.36 9.19 19.30
CA TYR A 152 2.72 9.64 19.56
C TYR A 152 2.76 11.14 19.75
N ASP A 153 3.54 11.61 20.75
CA ASP A 153 3.67 13.04 21.05
C ASP A 153 4.57 13.79 20.06
N ASP A 154 5.56 13.11 19.45
CA ASP A 154 6.47 13.69 18.46
C ASP A 154 6.03 13.33 17.03
N ILE A 155 5.08 14.12 16.53
CA ILE A 155 4.48 13.91 15.22
C ILE A 155 5.37 14.48 14.11
N GLN A 156 5.90 13.60 13.25
CA GLN A 156 6.64 14.05 12.09
C GLN A 156 5.69 14.58 11.00
N ARG A 157 6.05 15.73 10.37
CA ARG A 157 5.25 16.34 9.27
C ARG A 157 4.94 15.38 8.13
N VAL A 158 5.81 14.42 7.91
CA VAL A 158 5.67 13.38 6.90
C VAL A 158 4.49 12.44 7.19
N ALA A 159 4.17 12.17 8.46
CA ALA A 159 3.03 11.36 8.85
C ALA A 159 1.70 12.00 8.43
N HIS A 160 1.56 13.31 8.63
CA HIS A 160 0.40 14.05 8.15
C HIS A 160 0.21 13.92 6.64
N PHE A 161 1.29 14.05 5.86
CA PHE A 161 1.22 13.91 4.42
C PHE A 161 0.70 12.53 3.99
N TYR A 162 1.26 11.45 4.53
CA TYR A 162 0.83 10.09 4.17
C TYR A 162 -0.56 9.74 4.68
N TYR A 163 -0.95 10.23 5.85
CA TYR A 163 -2.30 10.07 6.37
C TYR A 163 -3.33 10.69 5.42
N TRP A 164 -3.17 11.97 5.06
CA TRP A 164 -4.10 12.66 4.17
C TRP A 164 -4.07 12.12 2.75
N ALA A 165 -2.92 11.70 2.25
CA ALA A 165 -2.80 11.04 0.95
C ALA A 165 -3.55 9.69 0.94
N GLY A 166 -3.46 8.90 2.00
CA GLY A 166 -4.21 7.65 2.16
C GLY A 166 -5.70 7.88 2.24
N PHE A 167 -6.14 8.90 2.97
CA PHE A 167 -7.53 9.32 3.05
C PHE A 167 -8.06 9.79 1.68
N ALA A 168 -7.31 10.62 0.97
CA ALA A 168 -7.66 11.05 -0.38
C ALA A 168 -7.78 9.88 -1.37
N ALA A 169 -6.88 8.89 -1.26
CA ALA A 169 -6.92 7.70 -2.11
C ALA A 169 -8.22 6.89 -1.95
N VAL A 170 -8.71 6.72 -0.72
CA VAL A 170 -10.01 6.06 -0.49
C VAL A 170 -11.18 6.97 -0.87
N GLY A 171 -11.09 8.26 -0.62
CA GLY A 171 -12.10 9.24 -1.03
C GLY A 171 -12.37 9.22 -2.54
N VAL A 172 -11.31 9.20 -3.34
CA VAL A 172 -11.43 9.06 -4.81
C VAL A 172 -12.08 7.72 -5.20
N ARG A 173 -11.83 6.63 -4.46
CA ARG A 173 -12.50 5.35 -4.72
C ARG A 173 -13.98 5.39 -4.40
N MET A 174 -14.36 6.01 -3.29
CA MET A 174 -15.77 6.20 -2.91
C MET A 174 -16.50 7.08 -3.94
N LEU A 175 -15.86 8.16 -4.37
CA LEU A 175 -16.40 9.03 -5.42
C LEU A 175 -16.60 8.27 -6.75
N ALA A 176 -15.62 7.49 -7.19
CA ALA A 176 -15.72 6.69 -8.40
C ALA A 176 -16.87 5.66 -8.32
N TRP A 177 -17.05 5.05 -7.14
CA TRP A 177 -18.14 4.10 -6.90
C TRP A 177 -19.52 4.77 -6.93
N SER A 178 -19.65 5.93 -6.28
CA SER A 178 -20.89 6.73 -6.27
C SER A 178 -21.27 7.20 -7.68
N LEU A 179 -20.32 7.72 -8.44
CA LEU A 179 -20.52 8.13 -9.82
C LEU A 179 -20.96 6.96 -10.72
N LYS A 180 -20.38 5.78 -10.53
CA LYS A 180 -20.78 4.58 -11.28
C LYS A 180 -22.21 4.17 -10.97
N ARG A 181 -22.61 4.21 -9.70
CA ARG A 181 -23.99 3.89 -9.29
C ARG A 181 -24.99 4.90 -9.82
N TRP A 182 -24.67 6.18 -9.71
CA TRP A 182 -25.51 7.25 -10.23
C TRP A 182 -25.76 7.10 -11.74
N ARG A 183 -24.69 6.90 -12.53
CA ARG A 183 -24.80 6.67 -13.98
C ARG A 183 -25.65 5.45 -14.32
N ALA A 184 -25.53 4.36 -13.59
CA ALA A 184 -26.35 3.17 -13.77
C ALA A 184 -27.83 3.41 -13.46
N GLY A 185 -28.13 4.19 -12.42
CA GLY A 185 -29.50 4.57 -12.06
C GLY A 185 -30.17 5.44 -13.14
N VAL A 186 -29.44 6.42 -13.68
CA VAL A 186 -29.94 7.28 -14.77
C VAL A 186 -30.21 6.44 -16.03
N ALA A 187 -29.30 5.55 -16.41
CA ALA A 187 -29.47 4.68 -17.58
C ALA A 187 -30.67 3.73 -17.44
N GLY A 188 -30.90 3.17 -16.25
CA GLY A 188 -32.05 2.31 -15.95
C GLY A 188 -33.38 3.07 -15.95
N GLY A 189 -33.40 4.35 -15.52
CA GLY A 189 -34.56 5.22 -15.57
C GLY A 189 -35.01 5.54 -17.03
N VAL A 190 -34.02 5.89 -17.87
CA VAL A 190 -34.28 6.20 -19.29
C VAL A 190 -34.80 4.96 -20.06
N ALA A 191 -34.31 3.77 -19.72
CA ALA A 191 -34.78 2.53 -20.35
C ALA A 191 -36.24 2.22 -19.99
N ARG A 192 -36.68 2.51 -18.76
CA ARG A 192 -38.05 2.29 -18.31
C ARG A 192 -39.07 3.26 -18.94
N THR A 193 -38.66 4.49 -19.28
CA THR A 193 -39.55 5.49 -19.89
C THR A 193 -39.71 5.31 -21.41
N ARG A 194 -38.98 4.39 -22.04
CA ARG A 194 -39.04 4.11 -23.46
C ARG A 194 -39.83 2.83 -23.84
N LEU A 195 -40.41 2.16 -22.85
CA LEU A 195 -41.34 1.06 -23.13
C LEU A 195 -42.74 1.63 -23.32
N PRO A 196 -43.40 1.36 -24.46
CA PRO A 196 -44.75 1.84 -24.75
C PRO A 196 -45.78 1.22 -23.82
#